data_f9539f5b34a903ef7b222a0960b96c8c
#
_entry.id   f9539f5b34a903ef7b222a0960b96c8c
#
_cell.length_a   1.000
_cell.length_b   1.000
_cell.length_c   1.000
_cell.angle_alpha   90.00
_cell.angle_beta   90.00
_cell.angle_gamma   90.00
#
_symmetry.space_group_name_H-M   'P 1'
#
loop_
_entity.id
_entity.type
_entity.pdbx_description
1 polymer ?
#
loop_
_entity_poly.entity_id
_entity_poly.type
_entity_poly.pdbx_seq_one_letter_code
_entity_poly.pdbx_strand_id
1 'polypeptide(L)'
;PQRWALQLLGDGGLHGQQSPRALAVYGPFCWGPSRALWRWKDRIDRRFMRGFAPAAAMAAGAAPMACRGCAAKLPAAPLAAALGRLSPTGDAPPAEDAARLDVNERGELLLQSVDGFPALLDDPWLNARLTTLHACSDLWACGARLDSLQVVVTLPAAAAALQEELLVHTLAGVRSVSDPLNAPLLGGHTLE
;
A
#
# COMPACT_ATOMS: atom_id res chain seq x y z
N PRO A 1 -13.08 -23.91 -22.90
CA PRO A 1 -13.80 -22.68 -22.63
C PRO A 1 -15.03 -22.98 -21.78
N GLN A 2 -15.08 -22.38 -20.59
CA GLN A 2 -16.19 -22.52 -19.68
C GLN A 2 -17.39 -21.81 -20.31
N ARG A 3 -18.40 -22.57 -20.73
CA ARG A 3 -19.57 -22.01 -21.43
C ARG A 3 -20.52 -21.27 -20.50
N TRP A 4 -20.57 -21.63 -19.23
CA TRP A 4 -21.47 -21.06 -18.24
C TRP A 4 -20.77 -20.99 -16.89
N ALA A 5 -20.85 -19.86 -16.21
CA ALA A 5 -20.34 -19.64 -14.88
C ALA A 5 -21.43 -19.07 -13.98
N LEU A 6 -21.48 -19.50 -12.72
CA LEU A 6 -22.34 -18.90 -11.72
C LEU A 6 -21.78 -17.50 -11.36
N GLN A 7 -22.62 -16.50 -11.53
CA GLN A 7 -22.32 -15.12 -11.15
C GLN A 7 -23.21 -14.71 -9.97
N LEU A 8 -22.60 -14.09 -8.97
CA LEU A 8 -23.28 -13.50 -7.82
C LEU A 8 -23.16 -11.99 -7.90
N LEU A 9 -24.23 -11.32 -8.29
CA LEU A 9 -24.29 -9.86 -8.46
C LEU A 9 -24.93 -9.24 -7.22
N GLY A 10 -24.16 -8.41 -6.49
CA GLY A 10 -24.64 -7.68 -5.32
C GLY A 10 -25.12 -6.29 -5.69
N ASP A 11 -26.20 -5.80 -5.07
CA ASP A 11 -26.69 -4.42 -5.22
C ASP A 11 -26.01 -3.42 -4.29
N GLY A 12 -25.14 -3.90 -3.40
CA GLY A 12 -24.34 -3.04 -2.50
C GLY A 12 -25.13 -2.21 -1.50
N GLY A 13 -26.45 -2.34 -1.45
CA GLY A 13 -27.29 -1.52 -0.57
C GLY A 13 -27.37 -0.04 -1.01
N LEU A 14 -27.38 0.22 -2.30
CA LEU A 14 -27.22 1.50 -2.98
C LEU A 14 -28.10 2.68 -2.50
N HIS A 15 -29.01 2.49 -1.57
CA HIS A 15 -29.89 3.55 -1.07
C HIS A 15 -29.92 3.66 0.47
N GLY A 16 -28.78 3.48 1.13
CA GLY A 16 -28.55 3.91 2.54
C GLY A 16 -29.48 3.36 3.63
N GLN A 17 -30.60 2.74 3.28
CA GLN A 17 -31.62 2.23 4.21
C GLN A 17 -32.06 0.79 3.97
N GLN A 18 -31.61 0.15 2.89
CA GLN A 18 -31.98 -1.25 2.62
C GLN A 18 -30.82 -2.19 2.87
N SER A 19 -31.11 -3.31 3.55
CA SER A 19 -30.14 -4.39 3.71
C SER A 19 -29.70 -4.91 2.35
N PRO A 20 -28.40 -5.12 2.09
CA PRO A 20 -27.89 -5.53 0.80
C PRO A 20 -28.47 -6.88 0.37
N ARG A 21 -28.66 -7.05 -0.93
CA ARG A 21 -29.20 -8.28 -1.56
C ARG A 21 -28.28 -8.68 -2.72
N ALA A 22 -28.39 -9.92 -3.16
CA ALA A 22 -27.68 -10.39 -4.35
C ALA A 22 -28.59 -11.22 -5.23
N LEU A 23 -28.26 -11.20 -6.53
CA LEU A 23 -28.80 -12.08 -7.57
C LEU A 23 -27.78 -13.18 -7.86
N ALA A 24 -28.26 -14.39 -8.11
CA ALA A 24 -27.45 -15.46 -8.68
C ALA A 24 -27.87 -15.67 -10.14
N VAL A 25 -26.91 -15.61 -11.05
CA VAL A 25 -27.14 -15.80 -12.49
C VAL A 25 -26.31 -16.98 -12.98
N TYR A 26 -26.95 -17.89 -13.70
CA TYR A 26 -26.30 -19.04 -14.36
C TYR A 26 -26.93 -19.27 -15.72
N GLY A 27 -26.25 -18.85 -16.77
CA GLY A 27 -26.80 -18.87 -18.12
C GLY A 27 -28.12 -18.06 -18.21
N PRO A 28 -29.23 -18.66 -18.68
CA PRO A 28 -30.51 -17.96 -18.74
C PRO A 28 -31.28 -17.94 -17.41
N PHE A 29 -30.77 -18.59 -16.37
CA PHE A 29 -31.46 -18.68 -15.08
C PHE A 29 -30.98 -17.58 -14.12
N CYS A 30 -31.95 -16.95 -13.45
CA CYS A 30 -31.69 -15.89 -12.47
C CYS A 30 -32.54 -16.16 -11.21
N TRP A 31 -31.91 -16.07 -10.03
CA TRP A 31 -32.53 -16.21 -8.72
C TRP A 31 -32.26 -15.00 -7.85
N GLY A 32 -33.25 -14.54 -7.14
CA GLY A 32 -33.17 -13.39 -6.24
C GLY A 32 -33.92 -12.16 -6.80
N PRO A 33 -33.65 -10.95 -6.29
CA PRO A 33 -32.62 -10.60 -5.29
C PRO A 33 -32.97 -11.10 -3.87
N SER A 34 -31.98 -11.65 -3.16
CA SER A 34 -32.20 -12.13 -1.80
C SER A 34 -31.04 -11.80 -0.83
N ARG A 35 -31.38 -11.68 0.47
CA ARG A 35 -30.38 -11.50 1.54
C ARG A 35 -29.56 -12.78 1.78
N ALA A 36 -30.13 -13.96 1.50
CA ALA A 36 -29.42 -15.23 1.64
C ALA A 36 -28.29 -15.33 0.61
N LEU A 37 -28.56 -14.97 -0.65
CA LEU A 37 -27.56 -14.90 -1.70
C LEU A 37 -26.48 -13.86 -1.39
N TRP A 38 -26.85 -12.72 -0.82
CA TRP A 38 -25.87 -11.74 -0.36
C TRP A 38 -24.96 -12.30 0.72
N ARG A 39 -25.49 -12.94 1.76
CA ARG A 39 -24.68 -13.58 2.81
C ARG A 39 -23.74 -14.65 2.26
N TRP A 40 -24.19 -15.39 1.26
CA TRP A 40 -23.38 -16.40 0.60
C TRP A 40 -22.26 -15.75 -0.23
N LYS A 41 -22.58 -14.75 -1.02
CA LYS A 41 -21.60 -13.93 -1.74
C LYS A 41 -20.58 -13.31 -0.79
N ASP A 42 -21.02 -12.60 0.23
CA ASP A 42 -20.15 -11.96 1.23
C ASP A 42 -19.20 -12.98 1.91
N ARG A 43 -19.68 -14.19 2.19
CA ARG A 43 -18.84 -15.26 2.73
C ARG A 43 -17.76 -15.73 1.75
N ILE A 44 -18.09 -15.84 0.46
CA ILE A 44 -17.14 -16.19 -0.60
C ILE A 44 -16.12 -15.09 -0.74
N ASP A 45 -16.57 -13.85 -0.87
CA ASP A 45 -15.70 -12.68 -1.03
C ASP A 45 -14.76 -12.53 0.16
N ARG A 46 -15.25 -12.62 1.40
CA ARG A 46 -14.41 -12.58 2.61
C ARG A 46 -13.42 -13.75 2.70
N ARG A 47 -13.80 -14.93 2.20
CA ARG A 47 -12.88 -16.08 2.16
C ARG A 47 -11.78 -15.85 1.13
N PHE A 48 -12.13 -15.30 -0.02
CA PHE A 48 -11.20 -14.91 -1.06
C PHE A 48 -10.26 -13.81 -0.55
N MET A 49 -10.80 -12.72 -0.02
CA MET A 49 -10.03 -11.59 0.51
C MET A 49 -9.11 -11.97 1.69
N ARG A 50 -9.43 -13.01 2.46
CA ARG A 50 -8.51 -13.53 3.50
C ARG A 50 -7.20 -14.08 2.92
N GLY A 51 -7.19 -14.52 1.67
CA GLY A 51 -5.95 -14.91 0.98
C GLY A 51 -5.04 -13.73 0.64
N PHE A 52 -5.57 -12.49 0.68
CA PHE A 52 -4.84 -11.24 0.45
C PHE A 52 -4.62 -10.43 1.72
N ALA A 53 -5.22 -10.85 2.84
CA ALA A 53 -4.90 -10.21 4.12
C ALA A 53 -3.37 -10.34 4.33
N PRO A 54 -2.66 -9.24 4.64
CA PRO A 54 -1.25 -9.31 4.98
C PRO A 54 -1.09 -10.42 6.01
N ALA A 55 -0.21 -11.38 5.72
CA ALA A 55 0.02 -12.47 6.63
C ALA A 55 0.33 -11.88 8.01
N ALA A 56 -0.58 -12.02 8.95
CA ALA A 56 -0.37 -11.70 10.37
C ALA A 56 0.68 -12.64 10.99
N ALA A 57 1.60 -13.14 10.18
CA ALA A 57 2.53 -14.22 10.44
C ALA A 57 3.94 -13.72 10.69
N MET A 58 4.09 -12.55 11.29
CA MET A 58 5.41 -12.22 11.82
C MET A 58 5.30 -12.05 13.32
N ALA A 59 5.75 -13.06 14.02
CA ALA A 59 5.91 -13.17 15.47
C ALA A 59 4.74 -13.82 16.23
N ALA A 60 4.73 -15.13 16.25
CA ALA A 60 4.22 -15.84 17.40
C ALA A 60 4.93 -15.30 18.65
N GLY A 61 4.26 -14.47 19.46
CA GLY A 61 4.75 -14.00 20.77
C GLY A 61 4.93 -12.49 20.94
N ALA A 62 4.91 -11.66 19.90
CA ALA A 62 4.91 -10.21 20.10
C ALA A 62 3.48 -9.65 20.09
N ALA A 63 3.15 -8.79 21.05
CA ALA A 63 1.91 -8.04 21.01
C ALA A 63 1.83 -7.27 19.66
N PRO A 64 0.68 -7.31 18.98
CA PRO A 64 0.55 -6.57 17.71
C PRO A 64 0.80 -5.08 17.99
N MET A 65 1.67 -4.47 17.20
CA MET A 65 1.90 -3.03 17.29
C MET A 65 0.62 -2.28 16.96
N ALA A 66 0.27 -1.30 17.77
CA ALA A 66 -0.92 -0.48 17.58
C ALA A 66 -0.87 0.35 16.29
N CYS A 67 0.34 0.66 15.82
CA CYS A 67 0.60 1.35 14.56
C CYS A 67 1.79 0.70 13.85
N ARG A 68 1.66 0.47 12.53
CA ARG A 68 2.73 -0.11 11.70
C ARG A 68 3.40 0.93 10.78
N GLY A 69 3.02 2.19 10.91
CA GLY A 69 3.59 3.30 10.16
C GLY A 69 4.74 3.98 10.90
N CYS A 70 4.74 5.30 10.94
CA CYS A 70 5.79 6.11 11.57
C CYS A 70 6.08 5.76 13.04
N ALA A 71 5.08 5.32 13.80
CA ALA A 71 5.27 4.86 15.19
C ALA A 71 6.03 3.51 15.30
N ALA A 72 6.29 2.84 14.18
CA ALA A 72 7.10 1.61 14.12
C ALA A 72 8.60 1.87 13.92
N LYS A 73 9.02 3.13 13.85
CA LYS A 73 10.45 3.49 13.77
C LYS A 73 11.21 2.96 14.97
N LEU A 74 12.43 2.50 14.73
CA LEU A 74 13.34 2.08 15.80
C LEU A 74 13.57 3.26 16.77
N PRO A 75 13.57 3.04 18.10
CA PRO A 75 13.92 4.10 19.04
C PRO A 75 15.28 4.72 18.74
N ALA A 76 15.41 6.01 19.01
CA ALA A 76 16.63 6.78 18.67
C ALA A 76 17.91 6.22 19.30
N ALA A 77 17.83 5.71 20.54
CA ALA A 77 19.02 5.21 21.25
C ALA A 77 19.66 3.96 20.61
N PRO A 78 18.92 2.89 20.25
CA PRO A 78 19.49 1.76 19.50
C PRO A 78 20.02 2.18 18.13
N LEU A 79 19.35 3.10 17.42
CA LEU A 79 19.79 3.59 16.14
C LEU A 79 21.12 4.35 16.27
N ALA A 80 21.22 5.30 17.19
CA ALA A 80 22.44 6.06 17.46
C ALA A 80 23.60 5.15 17.87
N ALA A 81 23.35 4.15 18.71
CA ALA A 81 24.37 3.18 19.13
C ALA A 81 24.87 2.36 17.94
N ALA A 82 23.98 1.94 17.04
CA ALA A 82 24.37 1.19 15.83
C ALA A 82 25.19 2.05 14.88
N LEU A 83 24.75 3.27 14.59
CA LEU A 83 25.46 4.21 13.73
C LEU A 83 26.85 4.59 14.30
N GLY A 84 26.94 4.84 15.62
CA GLY A 84 28.20 5.12 16.30
C GLY A 84 29.24 3.98 16.21
N ARG A 85 28.79 2.72 16.14
CA ARG A 85 29.68 1.57 15.93
C ARG A 85 30.24 1.48 14.52
N LEU A 86 29.51 2.05 13.55
CA LEU A 86 29.90 2.02 12.13
C LEU A 86 30.73 3.25 11.73
N SER A 87 30.75 4.28 12.58
CA SER A 87 31.52 5.51 12.33
C SER A 87 32.72 5.60 13.30
N PRO A 88 33.89 5.07 12.97
CA PRO A 88 35.08 5.05 13.85
C PRO A 88 35.57 6.44 14.23
N THR A 89 35.26 7.47 13.43
CA THR A 89 35.67 8.86 13.64
C THR A 89 34.70 9.67 14.49
N GLY A 90 33.56 9.09 14.89
CA GLY A 90 32.52 9.79 15.65
C GLY A 90 31.66 10.75 14.82
N ASP A 91 31.95 10.90 13.53
CA ASP A 91 31.24 11.79 12.60
C ASP A 91 30.06 11.07 11.93
N ALA A 92 29.25 10.34 12.69
CA ALA A 92 28.03 9.78 12.14
C ALA A 92 27.12 10.93 11.67
N PRO A 93 26.63 10.92 10.41
CA PRO A 93 25.71 11.93 9.96
C PRO A 93 24.47 11.95 10.87
N PRO A 94 23.88 13.11 11.11
CA PRO A 94 22.64 13.18 11.89
C PRO A 94 21.60 12.27 11.26
N ALA A 95 20.86 11.55 12.11
CA ALA A 95 19.75 10.71 11.66
C ALA A 95 18.56 11.61 11.34
N GLU A 96 18.51 12.12 10.12
CA GLU A 96 17.44 12.99 9.63
C GLU A 96 16.48 12.19 8.71
N ASP A 97 15.22 12.57 8.71
CA ASP A 97 14.20 11.92 7.88
C ASP A 97 14.35 12.30 6.39
N ALA A 98 14.95 13.48 6.10
CA ALA A 98 15.30 13.92 4.75
C ALA A 98 16.81 14.16 4.64
N ALA A 99 17.49 13.26 3.96
CA ALA A 99 18.94 13.35 3.77
C ALA A 99 19.31 14.40 2.72
N ARG A 100 20.29 15.22 3.06
CA ARG A 100 20.90 16.15 2.10
C ARG A 100 21.86 15.37 1.19
N LEU A 101 21.66 15.47 -0.13
CA LEU A 101 22.52 14.82 -1.13
C LEU A 101 23.58 15.80 -1.66
N ASP A 102 23.14 16.81 -2.41
CA ASP A 102 24.03 17.73 -3.11
C ASP A 102 23.28 19.01 -3.48
N VAL A 103 23.96 19.88 -4.22
CA VAL A 103 23.39 21.05 -4.86
C VAL A 103 23.44 20.82 -6.38
N ASN A 104 22.31 20.94 -7.05
CA ASN A 104 22.27 20.78 -8.50
C ASN A 104 22.91 21.97 -9.24
N GLU A 105 23.01 21.88 -10.57
CA GLU A 105 23.60 22.92 -11.43
C GLU A 105 22.90 24.29 -11.33
N ARG A 106 21.66 24.31 -10.81
CA ARG A 106 20.87 25.53 -10.59
C ARG A 106 21.06 26.13 -9.20
N GLY A 107 21.90 25.51 -8.37
CA GLY A 107 22.11 25.94 -6.99
C GLY A 107 20.99 25.49 -6.02
N GLU A 108 20.10 24.60 -6.46
CA GLU A 108 19.03 24.07 -5.60
C GLU A 108 19.54 22.88 -4.79
N LEU A 109 19.20 22.84 -3.51
CA LEU A 109 19.54 21.74 -2.61
C LEU A 109 18.71 20.50 -2.97
N LEU A 110 19.38 19.37 -3.16
CA LEU A 110 18.75 18.07 -3.36
C LEU A 110 18.59 17.35 -2.03
N LEU A 111 17.35 16.95 -1.75
CA LEU A 111 16.99 16.16 -0.58
C LEU A 111 16.44 14.79 -1.02
N GLN A 112 16.70 13.77 -0.22
CA GLN A 112 16.13 12.42 -0.41
C GLN A 112 15.51 11.96 0.90
N SER A 113 14.32 11.40 0.80
CA SER A 113 13.66 10.66 1.88
C SER A 113 13.31 9.26 1.41
N VAL A 114 13.37 8.30 2.31
CA VAL A 114 12.90 6.92 2.09
C VAL A 114 12.00 6.55 3.24
N ASP A 115 10.75 6.28 2.94
CA ASP A 115 9.79 5.85 3.94
C ASP A 115 8.85 4.78 3.35
N GLY A 116 8.25 4.01 4.22
CA GLY A 116 7.33 2.96 3.83
C GLY A 116 6.75 2.24 5.04
N PHE A 117 5.66 1.53 4.80
CA PHE A 117 5.04 0.69 5.81
C PHE A 117 4.31 -0.50 5.17
N PRO A 118 4.07 -1.57 5.94
CA PRO A 118 3.25 -2.68 5.47
C PRO A 118 1.84 -2.18 5.12
N ALA A 119 1.14 -2.92 4.29
CA ALA A 119 -0.22 -2.58 3.91
C ALA A 119 -1.09 -2.32 5.15
N LEU A 120 -1.60 -1.11 5.26
CA LEU A 120 -2.51 -0.65 6.32
C LEU A 120 -3.96 -0.91 5.96
N LEU A 121 -4.25 -0.96 4.65
CA LEU A 121 -5.58 -1.10 4.08
C LEU A 121 -5.60 -2.24 3.07
N ASP A 122 -6.77 -2.86 2.91
CA ASP A 122 -6.98 -3.93 1.93
C ASP A 122 -7.09 -3.40 0.48
N ASP A 123 -7.34 -2.09 0.30
CA ASP A 123 -7.38 -1.44 -0.99
C ASP A 123 -5.96 -1.04 -1.43
N PRO A 124 -5.38 -1.68 -2.46
CA PRO A 124 -4.00 -1.43 -2.88
C PRO A 124 -3.79 -0.03 -3.43
N TRP A 125 -4.80 0.55 -4.10
CA TRP A 125 -4.72 1.90 -4.63
C TRP A 125 -4.67 2.94 -3.50
N LEU A 126 -5.60 2.84 -2.54
CA LEU A 126 -5.67 3.77 -1.42
C LEU A 126 -4.46 3.63 -0.50
N ASN A 127 -4.03 2.38 -0.24
CA ASN A 127 -2.84 2.11 0.56
C ASN A 127 -1.59 2.73 -0.07
N ALA A 128 -1.39 2.55 -1.38
CA ALA A 128 -0.25 3.12 -2.10
C ALA A 128 -0.29 4.65 -2.13
N ARG A 129 -1.48 5.25 -2.33
CA ARG A 129 -1.65 6.70 -2.26
C ARG A 129 -1.26 7.26 -0.89
N LEU A 130 -1.72 6.64 0.19
CA LEU A 130 -1.39 7.07 1.57
C LEU A 130 0.10 6.91 1.87
N THR A 131 0.70 5.77 1.46
CA THR A 131 2.14 5.53 1.62
C THR A 131 2.96 6.57 0.87
N THR A 132 2.57 6.92 -0.35
CA THR A 132 3.27 7.94 -1.15
C THR A 132 3.15 9.32 -0.51
N LEU A 133 1.96 9.72 -0.07
CA LEU A 133 1.77 10.99 0.64
C LEU A 133 2.63 11.05 1.92
N HIS A 134 2.70 9.95 2.65
CA HIS A 134 3.52 9.86 3.86
C HIS A 134 5.01 9.98 3.54
N ALA A 135 5.53 9.23 2.56
CA ALA A 135 6.93 9.31 2.15
C ALA A 135 7.33 10.70 1.64
N CYS A 136 6.40 11.44 1.05
CA CYS A 136 6.65 12.82 0.60
C CYS A 136 6.57 13.85 1.75
N SER A 137 5.94 13.51 2.87
CA SER A 137 5.66 14.46 3.95
C SER A 137 6.94 15.07 4.56
N ASP A 138 8.00 14.29 4.68
CA ASP A 138 9.27 14.73 5.23
C ASP A 138 9.98 15.75 4.32
N LEU A 139 9.88 15.55 3.00
CA LEU A 139 10.36 16.52 2.01
C LEU A 139 9.56 17.82 2.06
N TRP A 140 8.23 17.71 2.15
CA TRP A 140 7.37 18.90 2.25
C TRP A 140 7.55 19.64 3.57
N ALA A 141 7.81 18.95 4.68
CA ALA A 141 8.15 19.57 5.96
C ALA A 141 9.44 20.38 5.88
N CYS A 142 10.39 19.99 5.02
CA CYS A 142 11.60 20.75 4.71
C CYS A 142 11.37 21.88 3.69
N GLY A 143 10.14 22.09 3.20
CA GLY A 143 9.83 23.08 2.16
C GLY A 143 10.30 22.68 0.76
N ALA A 144 10.67 21.39 0.55
CA ALA A 144 11.08 20.88 -0.74
C ALA A 144 9.88 20.59 -1.64
N ARG A 145 10.08 20.66 -2.95
CA ARG A 145 9.13 20.12 -3.94
C ARG A 145 9.50 18.68 -4.25
N LEU A 146 8.52 17.88 -4.62
CA LEU A 146 8.77 16.54 -5.13
C LEU A 146 9.32 16.65 -6.57
N ASP A 147 10.49 16.07 -6.81
CA ASP A 147 11.13 16.03 -8.12
C ASP A 147 10.84 14.72 -8.83
N SER A 148 11.04 13.62 -8.16
CA SER A 148 10.85 12.28 -8.71
C SER A 148 10.62 11.23 -7.63
N LEU A 149 10.20 10.03 -8.02
CA LEU A 149 9.91 8.90 -7.13
C LEU A 149 10.54 7.60 -7.63
N GLN A 150 10.92 6.76 -6.69
CA GLN A 150 11.13 5.33 -6.88
C GLN A 150 10.28 4.56 -5.88
N VAL A 151 9.81 3.37 -6.28
CA VAL A 151 8.88 2.59 -5.46
C VAL A 151 9.40 1.18 -5.24
N VAL A 152 9.40 0.72 -4.00
CA VAL A 152 9.59 -0.70 -3.66
C VAL A 152 8.24 -1.28 -3.28
N VAL A 153 7.82 -2.33 -3.98
CA VAL A 153 6.51 -2.97 -3.77
C VAL A 153 6.74 -4.45 -3.48
N THR A 154 6.17 -4.94 -2.39
CA THR A 154 6.08 -6.37 -2.09
C THR A 154 4.65 -6.82 -2.32
N LEU A 155 4.46 -7.81 -3.19
CA LEU A 155 3.18 -8.41 -3.51
C LEU A 155 3.06 -9.79 -2.85
N PRO A 156 1.87 -10.25 -2.51
CA PRO A 156 1.68 -11.62 -2.05
C PRO A 156 1.92 -12.61 -3.18
N ALA A 157 2.39 -13.81 -2.84
CA ALA A 157 2.42 -14.93 -3.75
C ALA A 157 1.01 -15.26 -4.25
N ALA A 158 0.79 -15.15 -5.56
CA ALA A 158 -0.51 -15.32 -6.19
C ALA A 158 -0.37 -15.68 -7.68
N ALA A 159 -1.50 -15.96 -8.35
CA ALA A 159 -1.51 -16.14 -9.80
C ALA A 159 -1.03 -14.84 -10.50
N ALA A 160 -0.25 -14.97 -11.56
CA ALA A 160 0.36 -13.84 -12.27
C ALA A 160 -0.63 -12.73 -12.67
N ALA A 161 -1.81 -13.10 -13.17
CA ALA A 161 -2.84 -12.13 -13.54
C ALA A 161 -3.33 -11.29 -12.34
N LEU A 162 -3.33 -11.87 -11.14
CA LEU A 162 -3.73 -11.16 -9.93
C LEU A 162 -2.60 -10.26 -9.41
N GLN A 163 -1.35 -10.73 -9.50
CA GLN A 163 -0.19 -9.91 -9.16
C GLN A 163 -0.10 -8.70 -10.10
N GLU A 164 -0.39 -8.89 -11.40
CA GLU A 164 -0.48 -7.80 -12.38
C GLU A 164 -1.53 -6.77 -11.96
N GLU A 165 -2.76 -7.18 -11.65
CA GLU A 165 -3.83 -6.27 -11.22
C GLU A 165 -3.48 -5.54 -9.92
N LEU A 166 -2.94 -6.25 -8.92
CA LEU A 166 -2.49 -5.63 -7.67
C LEU A 166 -1.40 -4.58 -7.92
N LEU A 167 -0.45 -4.88 -8.80
CA LEU A 167 0.62 -3.94 -9.15
C LEU A 167 0.07 -2.72 -9.89
N VAL A 168 -0.83 -2.92 -10.85
CA VAL A 168 -1.49 -1.81 -11.58
C VAL A 168 -2.21 -0.89 -10.61
N HIS A 169 -3.01 -1.43 -9.69
CA HIS A 169 -3.72 -0.63 -8.67
C HIS A 169 -2.74 0.11 -7.74
N THR A 170 -1.69 -0.56 -7.30
CA THR A 170 -0.64 0.03 -6.46
C THR A 170 0.03 1.20 -7.17
N LEU A 171 0.51 1.00 -8.39
CA LEU A 171 1.18 2.04 -9.18
C LEU A 171 0.24 3.19 -9.55
N ALA A 172 -1.04 2.91 -9.82
CA ALA A 172 -2.05 3.95 -10.02
C ALA A 172 -2.26 4.81 -8.76
N GLY A 173 -2.22 4.20 -7.57
CA GLY A 173 -2.24 4.91 -6.29
C GLY A 173 -1.04 5.86 -6.13
N VAL A 174 0.17 5.39 -6.43
CA VAL A 174 1.39 6.22 -6.44
C VAL A 174 1.24 7.38 -7.41
N ARG A 175 0.87 7.11 -8.66
CA ARG A 175 0.73 8.13 -9.71
C ARG A 175 -0.34 9.16 -9.41
N SER A 176 -1.37 8.80 -8.67
CA SER A 176 -2.41 9.74 -8.21
C SER A 176 -1.85 10.88 -7.34
N VAL A 177 -0.65 10.72 -6.77
CA VAL A 177 0.08 11.74 -6.01
C VAL A 177 1.13 12.42 -6.89
N SER A 178 1.90 11.66 -7.64
CA SER A 178 3.06 12.17 -8.39
C SER A 178 2.68 12.91 -9.68
N ASP A 179 1.67 12.42 -10.42
CA ASP A 179 1.28 13.02 -11.71
C ASP A 179 0.82 14.49 -11.59
N PRO A 180 -0.02 14.87 -10.60
CA PRO A 180 -0.40 16.27 -10.40
C PRO A 180 0.77 17.20 -10.03
N LEU A 181 1.87 16.64 -9.52
CA LEU A 181 3.07 17.37 -9.13
C LEU A 181 4.13 17.39 -10.22
N ASN A 182 3.86 16.78 -11.37
CA ASN A 182 4.80 16.57 -12.48
C ASN A 182 6.09 15.84 -12.03
N ALA A 183 5.98 14.95 -11.04
CA ALA A 183 7.08 14.18 -10.50
C ALA A 183 7.06 12.76 -11.12
N PRO A 184 7.98 12.42 -12.04
CA PRO A 184 7.97 11.13 -12.70
C PRO A 184 8.32 9.99 -11.75
N LEU A 185 7.66 8.85 -11.95
CA LEU A 185 8.07 7.58 -11.38
C LEU A 185 9.24 7.02 -12.22
N LEU A 186 10.46 7.09 -11.68
CA LEU A 186 11.68 6.70 -12.39
C LEU A 186 11.93 5.19 -12.43
N GLY A 187 11.26 4.44 -11.57
CA GLY A 187 11.41 3.00 -11.45
C GLY A 187 11.21 2.52 -10.03
N GLY A 188 11.86 1.42 -9.68
CA GLY A 188 11.76 0.83 -8.36
C GLY A 188 12.10 -0.64 -8.36
N HIS A 189 11.58 -1.39 -7.39
CA HIS A 189 11.78 -2.81 -7.26
C HIS A 189 10.49 -3.50 -6.84
N THR A 190 10.24 -4.69 -7.40
CA THR A 190 9.11 -5.55 -7.04
C THR A 190 9.60 -6.85 -6.43
N LEU A 191 8.98 -7.25 -5.33
CA LEU A 191 9.27 -8.44 -4.54
C LEU A 191 8.01 -9.29 -4.40
N GLU A 192 8.21 -10.59 -4.23
CA GLU A 192 7.16 -11.57 -3.88
C GLU A 192 7.39 -12.13 -2.47
#